data_abc9ae31a7fb15f5fa74aef5621ef67f
#
_entry.id   abc9ae31a7fb15f5fa74aef5621ef67f
#
_cell.length_a   1.000
_cell.length_b   1.000
_cell.length_c   1.000
_cell.angle_alpha   90.00
_cell.angle_beta   90.00
_cell.angle_gamma   90.00
#
_symmetry.space_group_name_H-M   'P 1'
#
loop_
_entity.id
_entity.type
_entity.pdbx_description
1 polymer ?
#
loop_
_entity_poly.entity_id
_entity_poly.type
_entity_poly.pdbx_seq_one_letter_code
_entity_poly.pdbx_strand_id
1 'polypeptide(L)'
;MTKPIIEDALTNLYCGMNFPKTLVMADLGCSSGPNTLLVASELIKSIHEIRLKLGHDESPEIQFYLNDLPHNDFNTLFLSVSKFQKNLTQLLVHNSSLPPCYFFGVPGSFYTRLFLNKSLHFVHSSYSLMWLSKVTSLSMHNY
;
A
#
# COMPACT_ATOMS: atom_id res chain seq x y z
N MET A 1 0.69 -9.54 -10.39
CA MET A 1 2.02 -9.61 -9.75
C MET A 1 2.04 -10.82 -8.84
N THR A 2 3.02 -11.67 -8.94
CA THR A 2 3.09 -12.88 -8.12
C THR A 2 3.60 -12.53 -6.71
N LYS A 3 3.08 -13.23 -5.69
CA LYS A 3 3.46 -13.06 -4.28
C LYS A 3 4.99 -13.00 -4.05
N PRO A 4 5.84 -13.86 -4.68
CA PRO A 4 7.28 -13.80 -4.50
C PRO A 4 7.93 -12.46 -4.91
N ILE A 5 7.46 -11.82 -5.97
CA ILE A 5 8.01 -10.54 -6.45
C ILE A 5 7.73 -9.43 -5.43
N ILE A 6 6.53 -9.41 -4.85
CA ILE A 6 6.15 -8.44 -3.82
C ILE A 6 7.00 -8.66 -2.56
N GLU A 7 7.16 -9.90 -2.13
CA GLU A 7 7.97 -10.25 -0.95
C GLU A 7 9.42 -9.84 -1.12
N ASP A 8 10.03 -10.11 -2.28
CA ASP A 8 11.41 -9.72 -2.57
C ASP A 8 11.58 -8.19 -2.58
N ALA A 9 10.66 -7.48 -3.22
CA ALA A 9 10.68 -6.02 -3.28
C ALA A 9 10.55 -5.40 -1.88
N LEU A 10 9.62 -5.90 -1.07
CA LEU A 10 9.43 -5.42 0.31
C LEU A 10 10.61 -5.76 1.21
N THR A 11 11.20 -6.95 1.06
CA THR A 11 12.37 -7.35 1.83
C THR A 11 13.55 -6.43 1.54
N ASN A 12 13.81 -6.15 0.26
CA ASN A 12 14.88 -5.24 -0.15
C ASN A 12 14.63 -3.82 0.36
N LEU A 13 13.39 -3.33 0.27
CA LEU A 13 13.00 -2.03 0.78
C LEU A 13 13.20 -1.94 2.30
N TYR A 14 12.67 -2.89 3.04
CA TYR A 14 12.70 -2.91 4.51
C TYR A 14 14.14 -2.99 5.04
N CYS A 15 14.96 -3.85 4.46
CA CYS A 15 16.38 -3.96 4.82
C CYS A 15 17.17 -2.70 4.43
N GLY A 16 16.91 -2.16 3.24
CA GLY A 16 17.58 -0.95 2.74
C GLY A 16 17.27 0.31 3.55
N MET A 17 16.12 0.38 4.19
CA MET A 17 15.72 1.48 5.07
C MET A 17 16.22 1.35 6.51
N ASN A 18 16.97 0.31 6.84
CA ASN A 18 17.47 0.04 8.19
C ASN A 18 16.36 0.06 9.25
N PHE A 19 15.33 -0.74 9.03
CA PHE A 19 14.19 -0.93 9.95
C PHE A 19 13.35 0.32 10.16
N PRO A 20 12.58 0.70 9.14
CA PRO A 20 11.78 1.92 9.20
C PRO A 20 10.69 1.83 10.27
N LYS A 21 10.47 2.93 10.98
CA LYS A 21 9.35 3.06 11.91
C LYS A 21 8.02 3.30 11.20
N THR A 22 8.06 3.82 9.99
CA THR A 22 6.90 4.11 9.15
C THR A 22 7.17 3.67 7.73
N LEU A 23 6.20 2.98 7.12
CA LEU A 23 6.18 2.64 5.70
C LEU A 23 5.00 3.33 5.04
N VAL A 24 5.27 4.11 4.02
CA VAL A 24 4.27 4.84 3.24
C VAL A 24 4.11 4.19 1.88
N MET A 25 2.91 3.73 1.59
CA MET A 25 2.57 2.99 0.38
C MET A 25 1.44 3.68 -0.36
N ALA A 26 1.39 3.50 -1.67
CA ALA A 26 0.29 3.98 -2.49
C ALA A 26 -0.20 2.88 -3.44
N ASP A 27 -1.49 2.78 -3.59
CA ASP A 27 -2.16 1.99 -4.64
C ASP A 27 -2.77 2.95 -5.65
N LEU A 28 -2.22 2.95 -6.86
CA LEU A 28 -2.64 3.84 -7.94
C LEU A 28 -3.71 3.16 -8.79
N GLY A 29 -4.87 3.80 -8.92
CA GLY A 29 -6.03 3.21 -9.58
C GLY A 29 -6.70 2.14 -8.71
N CYS A 30 -6.93 2.46 -7.45
CA CYS A 30 -7.43 1.51 -6.43
C CYS A 30 -8.89 1.07 -6.67
N SER A 31 -9.68 1.83 -7.45
CA SER A 31 -11.12 1.62 -7.62
C SER A 31 -11.89 1.68 -6.29
N SER A 32 -13.13 1.22 -6.29
CA SER A 32 -13.98 1.11 -5.11
C SER A 32 -14.25 -0.34 -4.70
N GLY A 33 -13.72 -1.31 -5.45
CA GLY A 33 -13.86 -2.75 -5.19
C GLY A 33 -12.89 -3.29 -4.14
N PRO A 34 -12.96 -4.60 -3.87
CA PRO A 34 -12.19 -5.23 -2.80
C PRO A 34 -10.71 -5.46 -3.13
N ASN A 35 -10.29 -5.31 -4.38
CA ASN A 35 -8.93 -5.70 -4.83
C ASN A 35 -7.82 -4.94 -4.12
N THR A 36 -8.00 -3.64 -3.89
CA THR A 36 -7.00 -2.83 -3.18
C THR A 36 -6.81 -3.30 -1.73
N LEU A 37 -7.86 -3.76 -1.07
CA LEU A 37 -7.77 -4.27 0.29
C LEU A 37 -7.12 -5.66 0.36
N LEU A 38 -7.27 -6.48 -0.69
CA LEU A 38 -6.53 -7.73 -0.83
C LEU A 38 -5.03 -7.45 -0.98
N VAL A 39 -4.67 -6.47 -1.79
CA VAL A 39 -3.27 -6.01 -1.94
C VAL A 39 -2.73 -5.51 -0.60
N ALA A 40 -3.48 -4.65 0.10
CA ALA A 40 -3.10 -4.15 1.42
C ALA A 40 -2.89 -5.31 2.41
N SER A 41 -3.79 -6.29 2.45
CA SER A 41 -3.67 -7.47 3.30
C SER A 41 -2.39 -8.25 3.04
N GLU A 42 -2.04 -8.49 1.78
CA GLU A 42 -0.81 -9.20 1.40
C GLU A 42 0.45 -8.41 1.80
N LEU A 43 0.45 -7.09 1.59
CA LEU A 43 1.57 -6.24 1.98
C LEU A 43 1.77 -6.21 3.50
N ILE A 44 0.70 -6.10 4.28
CA ILE A 44 0.74 -6.13 5.75
C ILE A 44 1.31 -7.45 6.26
N LYS A 45 0.83 -8.58 5.73
CA LYS A 45 1.30 -9.91 6.09
C LYS A 45 2.77 -10.10 5.73
N SER A 46 3.18 -9.67 4.54
CA SER A 46 4.57 -9.78 4.09
C SER A 46 5.52 -8.97 4.98
N ILE A 47 5.16 -7.75 5.36
CA ILE A 47 5.94 -6.93 6.29
C ILE A 47 6.05 -7.61 7.65
N HIS A 48 4.94 -8.15 8.15
CA HIS A 48 4.94 -8.89 9.41
C HIS A 48 5.89 -10.11 9.38
N GLU A 49 5.82 -10.91 8.30
CA GLU A 49 6.68 -12.08 8.13
C GLU A 49 8.17 -11.69 8.01
N ILE A 50 8.48 -10.65 7.23
CA ILE A 50 9.85 -10.13 7.08
C ILE A 50 10.41 -9.69 8.43
N ARG A 51 9.62 -8.91 9.19
CA ARG A 51 10.00 -8.46 10.52
C ARG A 51 10.33 -9.62 11.46
N LEU A 52 9.48 -10.64 11.50
CA LEU A 52 9.71 -11.83 12.32
C LEU A 52 10.97 -12.60 11.90
N LYS A 53 11.19 -12.79 10.60
CA LYS A 53 12.40 -13.44 10.07
C LYS A 53 13.67 -12.71 10.45
N LEU A 54 13.61 -11.37 10.56
CA LEU A 54 14.74 -10.52 10.94
C LEU A 54 14.90 -10.34 12.45
N GLY A 55 13.99 -10.92 13.26
CA GLY A 55 14.04 -10.84 14.70
C GLY A 55 13.77 -9.46 15.29
N HIS A 56 12.92 -8.67 14.62
CA HIS A 56 12.56 -7.33 15.08
C HIS A 56 11.30 -7.35 15.93
N ASP A 57 11.37 -6.78 17.11
CA ASP A 57 10.26 -6.76 18.07
C ASP A 57 9.20 -5.73 17.70
N GLU A 58 9.61 -4.57 17.17
CA GLU A 58 8.71 -3.48 16.81
C GLU A 58 8.22 -3.61 15.37
N SER A 59 6.91 -3.39 15.16
CA SER A 59 6.30 -3.30 13.83
C SER A 59 6.33 -1.86 13.34
N PRO A 60 6.60 -1.61 12.05
CA PRO A 60 6.40 -0.27 11.48
C PRO A 60 4.92 0.08 11.45
N GLU A 61 4.61 1.35 11.54
CA GLU A 61 3.29 1.85 11.17
C GLU A 61 3.18 1.93 9.65
N ILE A 62 2.06 1.49 9.08
CA ILE A 62 1.85 1.49 7.64
C ILE A 62 0.79 2.52 7.28
N GLN A 63 1.14 3.40 6.35
CA GLN A 63 0.26 4.40 5.77
C GLN A 63 -0.03 4.03 4.31
N PHE A 64 -1.31 3.82 4.00
CA PHE A 64 -1.77 3.52 2.65
C PHE A 64 -2.49 4.71 2.03
N TYR A 65 -2.01 5.17 0.90
CA TYR A 65 -2.71 6.08 0.01
C TYR A 65 -3.49 5.31 -1.04
N LEU A 66 -4.79 5.52 -1.09
CA LEU A 66 -5.70 4.92 -2.06
C LEU A 66 -6.03 5.98 -3.10
N ASN A 67 -5.39 5.89 -4.27
CA ASN A 67 -5.55 6.85 -5.34
C ASN A 67 -6.49 6.34 -6.42
N ASP A 68 -7.38 7.17 -6.86
CA ASP A 68 -8.14 7.04 -8.11
C ASP A 68 -8.61 8.41 -8.58
N LEU A 69 -9.26 8.45 -9.73
CA LEU A 69 -9.81 9.70 -10.27
C LEU A 69 -10.91 10.27 -9.35
N PRO A 70 -11.17 11.60 -9.39
CA PRO A 70 -12.09 12.23 -8.45
C PRO A 70 -13.54 11.71 -8.50
N HIS A 71 -13.95 11.10 -9.60
CA HIS A 71 -15.29 10.51 -9.74
C HIS A 71 -15.41 9.08 -9.17
N ASN A 72 -14.31 8.50 -8.70
CA ASN A 72 -14.35 7.20 -8.03
C ASN A 72 -15.25 7.25 -6.79
N ASP A 73 -15.95 6.16 -6.51
CA ASP A 73 -16.78 6.04 -5.31
C ASP A 73 -15.93 5.77 -4.06
N PHE A 74 -15.28 6.82 -3.58
CA PHE A 74 -14.48 6.75 -2.35
C PHE A 74 -15.33 6.45 -1.10
N ASN A 75 -16.61 6.81 -1.09
CA ASN A 75 -17.48 6.51 0.06
C ASN A 75 -17.63 4.99 0.24
N THR A 76 -17.92 4.26 -0.84
CA THR A 76 -17.98 2.79 -0.81
C THR A 76 -16.62 2.19 -0.44
N LEU A 77 -15.54 2.73 -0.98
CA LEU A 77 -14.18 2.30 -0.65
C LEU A 77 -13.90 2.43 0.85
N PHE A 78 -14.19 3.58 1.46
CA PHE A 78 -13.94 3.82 2.88
C PHE A 78 -14.84 3.00 3.82
N LEU A 79 -16.05 2.68 3.42
CA LEU A 79 -16.89 1.71 4.15
C LEU A 79 -16.22 0.33 4.17
N SER A 80 -15.66 -0.11 3.05
CA SER A 80 -14.90 -1.37 2.96
C SER A 80 -13.62 -1.33 3.78
N VAL A 81 -12.89 -0.21 3.78
CA VAL A 81 -11.71 0.00 4.63
C VAL A 81 -12.06 -0.12 6.11
N SER A 82 -13.15 0.51 6.56
CA SER A 82 -13.61 0.42 7.95
C SER A 82 -13.86 -1.01 8.39
N LYS A 83 -14.54 -1.80 7.54
CA LYS A 83 -14.78 -3.23 7.78
C LYS A 83 -13.48 -4.03 7.80
N PHE A 84 -12.58 -3.76 6.88
CA PHE A 84 -11.26 -4.38 6.81
C PHE A 84 -10.43 -4.13 8.07
N GLN A 85 -10.38 -2.88 8.56
CA GLN A 85 -9.66 -2.53 9.78
C GLN A 85 -10.21 -3.24 11.01
N LYS A 86 -11.54 -3.38 11.13
CA LYS A 86 -12.16 -4.16 12.21
C LYS A 86 -11.74 -5.63 12.16
N ASN A 87 -11.70 -6.21 10.96
CA ASN A 87 -11.25 -7.59 10.78
C ASN A 87 -9.77 -7.77 11.14
N LEU A 88 -8.91 -6.82 10.76
CA LEU A 88 -7.50 -6.81 11.17
C LEU A 88 -7.35 -6.75 12.69
N THR A 89 -8.11 -5.90 13.35
CA THR A 89 -8.08 -5.77 14.81
C THR A 89 -8.48 -7.08 15.50
N GLN A 90 -9.46 -7.80 14.97
CA GLN A 90 -9.85 -9.10 15.48
C GLN A 90 -8.74 -10.16 15.31
N LEU A 91 -8.01 -10.11 14.20
CA LEU A 91 -6.84 -10.96 13.99
C LEU A 91 -5.68 -10.61 14.93
N LEU A 92 -5.56 -9.36 15.31
CA LEU A 92 -4.54 -8.87 16.26
C LEU A 92 -4.76 -9.39 17.69
N VAL A 93 -6.00 -9.61 18.12
CA VAL A 93 -6.32 -10.18 19.43
C VAL A 93 -5.73 -11.58 19.57
N HIS A 94 -5.60 -12.32 18.47
CA HIS A 94 -5.00 -13.64 18.42
C HIS A 94 -3.50 -13.66 18.07
N ASN A 95 -3.00 -12.59 17.42
CA ASN A 95 -1.60 -12.44 17.01
C ASN A 95 -1.15 -11.01 17.29
N SER A 96 -0.56 -10.76 18.42
CA SER A 96 -0.27 -9.44 19.01
C SER A 96 0.73 -8.56 18.26
N SER A 97 0.94 -8.71 16.96
CA SER A 97 2.06 -8.04 16.30
C SER A 97 1.89 -7.66 14.83
N LEU A 98 0.67 -7.63 14.28
CA LEU A 98 0.48 -7.08 12.94
C LEU A 98 0.75 -5.57 12.94
N PRO A 99 1.35 -5.03 11.86
CA PRO A 99 1.59 -3.59 11.75
C PRO A 99 0.29 -2.79 11.83
N PRO A 100 0.24 -1.69 12.60
CA PRO A 100 -0.88 -0.76 12.54
C PRO A 100 -0.95 -0.12 11.16
N CYS A 101 -2.16 -0.02 10.59
CA CYS A 101 -2.39 0.47 9.24
C CYS A 101 -3.40 1.60 9.23
N TYR A 102 -3.08 2.62 8.44
CA TYR A 102 -3.89 3.81 8.25
C TYR A 102 -4.14 4.02 6.77
N PHE A 103 -5.38 4.38 6.39
CA PHE A 103 -5.80 4.54 5.00
C PHE A 103 -6.25 5.96 4.72
N PHE A 104 -5.78 6.50 3.59
CA PHE A 104 -6.09 7.85 3.12
C PHE A 104 -6.49 7.82 1.65
N GLY A 105 -7.51 8.58 1.29
CA GLY A 105 -7.92 8.75 -0.10
C GLY A 105 -7.13 9.86 -0.78
N VAL A 106 -6.70 9.63 -2.00
CA VAL A 106 -6.01 10.62 -2.83
C VAL A 106 -6.71 10.73 -4.18
N PRO A 107 -7.69 11.62 -4.32
CA PRO A 107 -8.36 11.84 -5.60
C PRO A 107 -7.46 12.60 -6.56
N GLY A 108 -7.36 12.13 -7.79
CA GLY A 108 -6.57 12.77 -8.84
C GLY A 108 -5.97 11.79 -9.82
N SER A 109 -5.49 12.32 -10.95
CA SER A 109 -4.82 11.52 -11.97
C SER A 109 -3.37 11.24 -11.56
N PHE A 110 -2.95 9.99 -11.58
CA PHE A 110 -1.56 9.62 -11.30
C PHE A 110 -0.58 10.02 -12.44
N TYR A 111 -1.07 10.60 -13.52
CA TYR A 111 -0.24 11.30 -14.51
C TYR A 111 0.22 12.66 -14.04
N THR A 112 -0.38 13.18 -12.98
CA THR A 112 0.00 14.43 -12.34
C THR A 112 0.68 14.12 -11.01
N ARG A 113 1.34 15.12 -10.43
CA ARG A 113 1.95 14.96 -9.12
C ARG A 113 0.88 14.99 -8.03
N LEU A 114 0.74 13.91 -7.28
CA LEU A 114 -0.24 13.73 -6.21
C LEU A 114 0.37 13.75 -4.81
N PHE A 115 1.66 13.46 -4.70
CA PHE A 115 2.33 13.25 -3.42
C PHE A 115 3.47 14.24 -3.22
N LEU A 116 3.82 14.46 -1.97
CA LEU A 116 4.99 15.24 -1.61
C LEU A 116 6.27 14.57 -2.13
N ASN A 117 7.30 15.40 -2.33
CA ASN A 117 8.57 14.89 -2.79
C ASN A 117 9.17 13.88 -1.80
N LYS A 118 9.64 12.75 -2.29
CA LYS A 118 10.26 11.68 -1.48
C LYS A 118 9.39 11.18 -0.32
N SER A 119 8.07 11.16 -0.50
CA SER A 119 7.12 10.78 0.56
C SER A 119 6.63 9.33 0.48
N LEU A 120 6.83 8.64 -0.63
CA LEU A 120 6.41 7.26 -0.83
C LEU A 120 7.61 6.30 -0.77
N HIS A 121 7.40 5.17 -0.12
CA HIS A 121 8.38 4.08 -0.05
C HIS A 121 8.05 2.95 -1.03
N PHE A 122 6.77 2.69 -1.25
CA PHE A 122 6.30 1.61 -2.12
C PHE A 122 5.08 2.06 -2.92
N VAL A 123 5.06 1.76 -4.20
CA VAL A 123 3.94 2.07 -5.09
C VAL A 123 3.49 0.81 -5.79
N HIS A 124 2.21 0.55 -5.73
CA HIS A 124 1.54 -0.54 -6.44
C HIS A 124 0.55 0.04 -7.43
N SER A 125 0.40 -0.60 -8.57
CA SER A 125 -0.66 -0.32 -9.52
C SER A 125 -1.05 -1.62 -10.21
N SER A 126 -2.33 -1.94 -10.18
CA SER A 126 -2.87 -3.14 -10.80
C SER A 126 -4.03 -2.77 -11.70
N TYR A 127 -4.03 -3.31 -12.93
CA TYR A 127 -5.08 -3.09 -13.94
C TYR A 127 -5.32 -1.64 -14.40
N SER A 128 -4.63 -0.67 -13.86
CA SER A 128 -4.80 0.75 -14.21
C SER A 128 -3.93 1.18 -15.39
N LEU A 129 -2.86 0.46 -15.70
CA LEU A 129 -1.98 0.75 -16.83
C LEU A 129 -2.63 0.52 -18.20
N MET A 130 -3.72 -0.23 -18.27
CA MET A 130 -4.53 -0.42 -19.48
C MET A 130 -5.23 0.84 -19.96
N TRP A 131 -5.37 1.84 -19.09
CA TRP A 131 -5.98 3.14 -19.39
C TRP A 131 -4.96 4.20 -19.82
N LEU A 132 -3.71 3.78 -20.10
CA LEU A 132 -2.67 4.65 -20.66
C LEU A 132 -3.06 5.04 -22.07
N SER A 133 -3.63 6.22 -22.24
CA SER A 133 -3.96 6.80 -23.55
C SER A 133 -2.75 7.25 -24.35
N LYS A 134 -1.57 7.34 -23.72
CA LYS A 134 -0.28 7.66 -24.36
C LYS A 134 0.84 6.91 -23.64
N VAL A 135 1.60 6.12 -24.39
CA VAL A 135 2.91 5.63 -23.95
C VAL A 135 3.88 6.81 -24.04
N THR A 136 3.87 7.67 -23.06
CA THR A 136 5.00 8.56 -22.81
C THR A 136 6.02 7.76 -22.02
N SER A 137 7.28 7.79 -22.45
CA SER A 137 8.39 7.28 -21.67
C SER A 137 8.24 7.77 -20.23
N LEU A 138 7.91 6.86 -19.32
CA LEU A 138 7.94 7.13 -17.90
C LEU A 138 9.40 7.36 -17.52
N SER A 139 9.83 8.59 -17.62
CA SER A 139 10.98 9.02 -16.83
C SER A 139 10.50 8.88 -15.38
N MET A 140 11.01 7.88 -14.69
CA MET A 140 10.86 7.76 -13.25
C MET A 140 11.51 8.96 -12.60
N HIS A 141 10.79 10.05 -12.57
CA HIS A 141 11.16 11.19 -11.72
C HIS A 141 10.75 10.79 -10.32
N ASN A 142 11.74 10.59 -9.49
CA ASN A 142 11.70 10.26 -8.07
C ASN A 142 10.46 10.81 -7.36
N TYR A 143 9.50 9.92 -7.11
CA TYR A 143 8.42 10.15 -6.17
C TYR A 143 8.95 9.98 -4.75
#